data_6f4c4669642591740b01d2a9a134e71a
#
_entry.id   6f4c4669642591740b01d2a9a134e71a
#
_cell.length_a   1.000
_cell.length_b   1.000
_cell.length_c   1.000
_cell.angle_alpha   90.00
_cell.angle_beta   90.00
_cell.angle_gamma   90.00
#
_symmetry.space_group_name_H-M   'P 1'
#
loop_
_entity.id
_entity.type
_entity.pdbx_description
1 polymer ?
#
loop_
_entity_poly.entity_id
_entity_poly.type
_entity_poly.pdbx_seq_one_letter_code
_entity_poly.pdbx_strand_id
1 'polypeptide(L)'
;MDIMFMYSLVQIYGILMHTQLINKLGFLELFLTTPSHHRVHHGSNPEYIDKNMGQALIIWDKMFGTFAEETVPVKYGLTNKIKSHRPSYILFHEWRDIFRDVKLAPTIKEKLLVLFGRPGRKVKVVRRSE
;
A
#
# COMPACT_ATOMS: atom_id res chain seq x y z
N MET A 1 8.82 -9.46 -30.21
CA MET A 1 7.80 -9.75 -29.18
C MET A 1 7.07 -8.45 -28.88
N ASP A 2 5.76 -8.43 -29.08
CA ASP A 2 4.99 -7.18 -29.02
C ASP A 2 4.82 -6.69 -27.58
N ILE A 3 4.98 -5.39 -27.35
CA ILE A 3 4.75 -4.74 -26.05
C ILE A 3 3.33 -5.06 -25.54
N MET A 4 2.34 -5.07 -26.43
CA MET A 4 0.95 -5.41 -26.11
C MET A 4 0.80 -6.84 -25.61
N PHE A 5 1.55 -7.79 -26.17
CA PHE A 5 1.54 -9.18 -25.72
C PHE A 5 2.12 -9.30 -24.31
N MET A 6 3.26 -8.67 -24.04
CA MET A 6 3.88 -8.66 -22.71
C MET A 6 2.98 -7.99 -21.68
N TYR A 7 2.36 -6.87 -22.05
CA TYR A 7 1.39 -6.19 -21.20
C TYR A 7 0.21 -7.09 -20.84
N SER A 8 -0.34 -7.81 -21.85
CA SER A 8 -1.47 -8.73 -21.64
C SER A 8 -1.10 -9.86 -20.67
N LEU A 9 0.10 -10.43 -20.80
CA LEU A 9 0.58 -11.47 -19.88
C LEU A 9 0.67 -10.96 -18.43
N VAL A 10 1.20 -9.74 -18.23
CA VAL A 10 1.28 -9.13 -16.90
C VAL A 10 -0.11 -8.88 -16.31
N GLN A 11 -1.07 -8.44 -17.13
CA GLN A 11 -2.45 -8.23 -16.69
C GLN A 11 -3.13 -9.54 -16.30
N ILE A 12 -2.99 -10.60 -17.10
CA ILE A 12 -3.53 -11.94 -16.79
C ILE A 12 -2.92 -12.45 -15.48
N TYR A 13 -1.61 -12.34 -15.33
CA TYR A 13 -0.93 -12.70 -14.08
C TYR A 13 -1.50 -11.92 -12.89
N GLY A 14 -1.63 -10.60 -13.02
CA GLY A 14 -2.20 -9.75 -11.97
C GLY A 14 -3.61 -10.16 -11.57
N ILE A 15 -4.48 -10.50 -12.53
CA ILE A 15 -5.84 -10.99 -12.24
C ILE A 15 -5.81 -12.31 -11.48
N LEU A 16 -4.94 -13.25 -11.86
CA LEU A 16 -4.80 -14.54 -11.20
C LEU A 16 -4.33 -14.41 -9.74
N MET A 17 -3.59 -13.36 -9.41
CA MET A 17 -3.15 -13.11 -8.02
C MET A 17 -4.28 -12.75 -7.06
N HIS A 18 -5.42 -12.25 -7.57
CA HIS A 18 -6.55 -11.84 -6.73
C HIS A 18 -7.47 -13.00 -6.31
N THR A 19 -7.04 -14.25 -6.45
CA THR A 19 -7.85 -15.40 -6.06
C THR A 19 -7.72 -15.73 -4.57
N GLN A 20 -8.81 -16.20 -3.98
CA GLN A 20 -8.83 -16.79 -2.65
C GLN A 20 -8.82 -18.33 -2.68
N LEU A 21 -8.92 -18.93 -3.87
CA LEU A 21 -9.00 -20.38 -4.05
C LEU A 21 -7.64 -21.07 -3.89
N ILE A 22 -6.55 -20.34 -4.15
CA ILE A 22 -5.19 -20.86 -4.08
C ILE A 22 -4.56 -20.36 -2.77
N ASN A 23 -4.17 -21.28 -1.92
CA ASN A 23 -3.50 -20.96 -0.65
C ASN A 23 -2.02 -20.65 -0.89
N LYS A 24 -1.16 -21.67 -0.83
CA LYS A 24 0.29 -21.55 -1.03
C LYS A 24 0.74 -22.37 -2.23
N LEU A 25 1.67 -21.84 -2.99
CA LEU A 25 2.24 -22.48 -4.18
C LEU A 25 3.61 -23.15 -3.91
N GLY A 26 3.92 -23.42 -2.64
CA GLY A 26 5.12 -24.14 -2.24
C GLY A 26 6.41 -23.41 -2.65
N PHE A 27 7.32 -24.10 -3.38
CA PHE A 27 8.63 -23.55 -3.74
C PHE A 27 8.56 -22.28 -4.61
N LEU A 28 7.47 -22.07 -5.37
CA LEU A 28 7.29 -20.87 -6.19
C LEU A 28 7.24 -19.60 -5.33
N GLU A 29 6.82 -19.69 -4.07
CA GLU A 29 6.79 -18.58 -3.12
C GLU A 29 8.19 -18.09 -2.70
N LEU A 30 9.22 -18.81 -3.07
CA LEU A 30 10.60 -18.35 -2.84
C LEU A 30 10.98 -17.20 -3.79
N PHE A 31 10.41 -17.17 -5.00
CA PHE A 31 10.82 -16.28 -6.08
C PHE A 31 9.68 -15.39 -6.58
N LEU A 32 8.49 -15.98 -6.72
CA LEU A 32 7.34 -15.30 -7.33
C LEU A 32 6.42 -14.72 -6.26
N THR A 33 5.79 -13.60 -6.58
CA THR A 33 4.62 -13.13 -5.85
C THR A 33 3.46 -14.06 -6.16
N THR A 34 2.87 -14.66 -5.15
CA THR A 34 1.78 -15.64 -5.26
C THR A 34 0.46 -15.02 -4.77
N PRO A 35 -0.70 -15.67 -4.97
CA PRO A 35 -1.95 -15.19 -4.40
C PRO A 35 -1.90 -14.94 -2.89
N SER A 36 -1.18 -15.78 -2.13
CA SER A 36 -0.97 -15.58 -0.69
C SER A 36 -0.22 -14.28 -0.39
N HIS A 37 0.89 -14.01 -1.10
CA HIS A 37 1.64 -12.76 -0.95
C HIS A 37 0.81 -11.54 -1.35
N HIS A 38 0.01 -11.67 -2.40
CA HIS A 38 -0.84 -10.60 -2.90
C HIS A 38 -2.01 -10.28 -1.98
N ARG A 39 -2.59 -11.29 -1.30
CA ARG A 39 -3.59 -11.06 -0.24
C ARG A 39 -3.00 -10.24 0.90
N VAL A 40 -1.79 -10.56 1.35
CA VAL A 40 -1.07 -9.76 2.36
C VAL A 40 -0.89 -8.32 1.89
N HIS A 41 -0.50 -8.10 0.63
CA HIS A 41 -0.37 -6.77 0.04
C HIS A 41 -1.67 -5.96 0.13
N HIS A 42 -2.82 -6.59 -0.07
CA HIS A 42 -4.15 -5.97 0.04
C HIS A 42 -4.71 -5.94 1.47
N GLY A 43 -3.97 -6.46 2.45
CA GLY A 43 -4.40 -6.55 3.84
C GLY A 43 -4.38 -5.21 4.56
N SER A 44 -5.47 -4.90 5.28
CA SER A 44 -5.52 -3.77 6.20
C SER A 44 -5.11 -4.13 7.64
N ASN A 45 -4.67 -5.36 7.85
CA ASN A 45 -4.11 -5.81 9.13
C ASN A 45 -2.86 -4.99 9.46
N PRO A 46 -2.62 -4.57 10.71
CA PRO A 46 -1.44 -3.78 11.08
C PRO A 46 -0.10 -4.43 10.69
N GLU A 47 -0.01 -5.75 10.77
CA GLU A 47 1.18 -6.54 10.41
C GLU A 47 1.44 -6.62 8.90
N TYR A 48 0.44 -6.31 8.08
CA TYR A 48 0.49 -6.39 6.61
C TYR A 48 0.67 -5.04 5.92
N ILE A 49 0.59 -3.94 6.68
CA ILE A 49 0.77 -2.60 6.13
C ILE A 49 2.17 -2.44 5.53
N ASP A 50 2.24 -1.91 4.31
CA ASP A 50 3.48 -1.68 3.54
C ASP A 50 4.31 -2.96 3.30
N LYS A 51 3.63 -4.12 3.18
CA LYS A 51 4.27 -5.41 2.90
C LYS A 51 3.97 -5.90 1.49
N ASN A 52 4.87 -6.75 0.99
CA ASN A 52 4.78 -7.47 -0.29
C ASN A 52 4.45 -6.55 -1.47
N MET A 53 5.27 -5.50 -1.67
CA MET A 53 5.07 -4.48 -2.70
C MET A 53 5.49 -4.96 -4.10
N GLY A 54 6.22 -6.06 -4.20
CA GLY A 54 6.67 -6.66 -5.46
C GLY A 54 5.52 -7.22 -6.28
N GLN A 55 5.37 -6.77 -7.54
CA GLN A 55 4.28 -7.18 -8.41
C GLN A 55 4.42 -8.62 -8.93
N ALA A 56 5.60 -9.02 -9.36
CA ALA A 56 5.85 -10.34 -9.95
C ALA A 56 6.87 -11.17 -9.16
N LEU A 57 7.88 -10.54 -8.61
CA LEU A 57 8.98 -11.19 -7.90
C LEU A 57 9.00 -10.75 -6.44
N ILE A 58 8.78 -11.71 -5.54
CA ILE A 58 8.82 -11.48 -4.09
C ILE A 58 10.25 -11.29 -3.55
N ILE A 59 11.24 -11.59 -4.37
CA ILE A 59 12.66 -11.45 -4.02
C ILE A 59 12.97 -10.01 -3.56
N TRP A 60 12.38 -9.02 -4.21
CA TRP A 60 12.58 -7.61 -3.87
C TRP A 60 12.11 -7.30 -2.45
N ASP A 61 10.95 -7.81 -2.05
CA ASP A 61 10.44 -7.62 -0.69
C ASP A 61 11.33 -8.29 0.35
N LYS A 62 11.87 -9.47 0.05
CA LYS A 62 12.84 -10.15 0.90
C LYS A 62 14.14 -9.35 1.05
N MET A 63 14.66 -8.79 -0.04
CA MET A 63 15.87 -7.97 -0.04
C MET A 63 15.69 -6.65 0.73
N PHE A 64 14.55 -6.01 0.61
CA PHE A 64 14.27 -4.71 1.24
C PHE A 64 13.59 -4.80 2.61
N GLY A 65 13.34 -6.02 3.13
CA GLY A 65 12.72 -6.23 4.44
C GLY A 65 11.22 -5.89 4.49
N THR A 66 10.57 -5.81 3.34
CA THR A 66 9.12 -5.57 3.23
C THR A 66 8.31 -6.87 3.08
N PHE A 67 8.97 -8.02 3.10
CA PHE A 67 8.30 -9.32 3.03
C PHE A 67 7.50 -9.61 4.29
N ALA A 68 6.28 -10.13 4.12
CA ALA A 68 5.49 -10.74 5.16
C ALA A 68 4.75 -11.97 4.62
N GLU A 69 4.75 -13.03 5.40
CA GLU A 69 4.00 -14.24 5.12
C GLU A 69 2.54 -14.08 5.57
N GLU A 70 1.60 -14.71 4.87
CA GLU A 70 0.20 -14.77 5.29
C GLU A 70 0.06 -15.74 6.47
N THR A 71 0.04 -15.20 7.70
CA THR A 71 -0.03 -15.97 8.95
C THR A 71 -1.40 -15.90 9.60
N VAL A 72 -2.14 -14.82 9.38
CA VAL A 72 -3.50 -14.61 9.90
C VAL A 72 -4.45 -14.25 8.76
N PRO A 73 -5.76 -14.50 8.90
CA PRO A 73 -6.74 -14.16 7.89
C PRO A 73 -6.67 -12.67 7.52
N VAL A 74 -6.59 -12.40 6.22
CA VAL A 74 -6.48 -11.04 5.70
C VAL A 74 -7.80 -10.30 5.86
N LYS A 75 -7.73 -9.10 6.45
CA LYS A 75 -8.84 -8.15 6.51
C LYS A 75 -8.70 -7.17 5.36
N TYR A 76 -9.71 -7.12 4.50
CA TYR A 76 -9.73 -6.18 3.38
C TYR A 76 -10.42 -4.88 3.79
N GLY A 77 -9.95 -3.78 3.23
CA GLY A 77 -10.54 -2.47 3.44
C GLY A 77 -9.49 -1.37 3.54
N LEU A 78 -9.96 -0.16 3.80
CA LEU A 78 -9.08 0.99 3.97
C LEU A 78 -8.59 1.06 5.41
N THR A 79 -7.32 1.39 5.59
CA THR A 79 -6.72 1.64 6.91
C THR A 79 -7.36 2.84 7.61
N ASN A 80 -7.80 3.83 6.83
CA ASN A 80 -8.57 4.98 7.30
C ASN A 80 -9.97 4.97 6.70
N LYS A 81 -11.00 5.05 7.55
CA LYS A 81 -12.39 5.11 7.08
C LYS A 81 -12.66 6.42 6.36
N ILE A 82 -13.22 6.34 5.16
CA ILE A 82 -13.72 7.50 4.41
C ILE A 82 -14.92 8.08 5.15
N LYS A 83 -14.88 9.37 5.45
CA LYS A 83 -15.94 10.06 6.22
C LYS A 83 -17.20 10.37 5.41
N SER A 84 -17.13 10.33 4.09
CA SER A 84 -18.25 10.67 3.21
C SER A 84 -18.12 9.96 1.87
N HIS A 85 -19.24 9.47 1.34
CA HIS A 85 -19.31 8.82 0.02
C HIS A 85 -19.60 9.81 -1.12
N ARG A 86 -19.57 11.12 -0.87
CA ARG A 86 -19.74 12.13 -1.93
C ARG A 86 -18.57 12.06 -2.90
N PRO A 87 -18.79 12.03 -4.23
CA PRO A 87 -17.71 11.92 -5.22
C PRO A 87 -16.63 13.02 -5.06
N SER A 88 -17.03 14.27 -4.82
CA SER A 88 -16.10 15.38 -4.57
C SER A 88 -15.25 15.16 -3.33
N TYR A 89 -15.83 14.57 -2.27
CA TYR A 89 -15.05 14.25 -1.07
C TYR A 89 -14.02 13.15 -1.36
N ILE A 90 -14.41 12.08 -2.07
CA ILE A 90 -13.53 10.97 -2.41
C ILE A 90 -12.35 11.47 -3.26
N LEU A 91 -12.59 12.36 -4.23
CA LEU A 91 -11.55 12.91 -5.10
C LEU A 91 -10.58 13.87 -4.39
N PHE A 92 -11.09 14.68 -3.45
CA PHE A 92 -10.31 15.80 -2.92
C PHE A 92 -9.94 15.71 -1.44
N HIS A 93 -10.34 14.65 -0.71
CA HIS A 93 -10.06 14.55 0.73
C HIS A 93 -8.57 14.49 1.05
N GLU A 94 -7.77 13.74 0.26
CA GLU A 94 -6.33 13.65 0.45
C GLU A 94 -5.64 15.00 0.21
N TRP A 95 -6.01 15.72 -0.86
CA TRP A 95 -5.51 17.05 -1.13
C TRP A 95 -5.81 18.02 0.02
N ARG A 96 -7.04 17.98 0.51
CA ARG A 96 -7.45 18.79 1.67
C ARG A 96 -6.62 18.46 2.91
N ASP A 97 -6.37 17.17 3.15
CA ASP A 97 -5.60 16.72 4.30
C ASP A 97 -4.12 17.11 4.16
N ILE A 98 -3.53 16.99 2.97
CA ILE A 98 -2.18 17.50 2.67
C ILE A 98 -2.09 19.02 2.92
N PHE A 99 -3.03 19.81 2.38
CA PHE A 99 -3.02 21.26 2.59
C PHE A 99 -3.17 21.64 4.07
N ARG A 100 -4.01 20.92 4.80
CA ARG A 100 -4.14 21.11 6.25
C ARG A 100 -2.81 20.81 6.96
N ASP A 101 -2.19 19.70 6.64
CA ASP A 101 -0.96 19.27 7.30
C ASP A 101 0.23 20.20 6.96
N VAL A 102 0.31 20.71 5.74
CA VAL A 102 1.28 21.75 5.36
C VAL A 102 1.07 23.06 6.14
N LYS A 103 -0.21 23.46 6.35
CA LYS A 103 -0.52 24.65 7.18
C LYS A 103 -0.15 24.47 8.64
N LEU A 104 -0.32 23.27 9.18
CA LEU A 104 -0.03 22.93 10.58
C LEU A 104 1.45 22.66 10.83
N ALA A 105 2.24 22.40 9.80
CA ALA A 105 3.67 22.13 9.92
C ALA A 105 4.43 23.39 10.35
N PRO A 106 5.16 23.38 11.50
CA PRO A 106 5.76 24.57 12.08
C PRO A 106 7.00 25.06 11.32
N THR A 107 7.70 24.19 10.60
CA THR A 107 8.94 24.54 9.89
C THR A 107 8.84 24.26 8.40
N ILE A 108 9.66 24.95 7.60
CA ILE A 108 9.77 24.72 6.15
C ILE A 108 10.21 23.27 5.87
N LYS A 109 11.13 22.71 6.68
CA LYS A 109 11.58 21.33 6.57
C LYS A 109 10.43 20.35 6.74
N GLU A 110 9.55 20.59 7.72
CA GLU A 110 8.38 19.73 7.93
C GLU A 110 7.33 19.89 6.82
N LYS A 111 7.13 21.10 6.29
CA LYS A 111 6.28 21.32 5.12
C LYS A 111 6.77 20.53 3.90
N LEU A 112 8.07 20.56 3.63
CA LEU A 112 8.67 19.76 2.56
C LEU A 112 8.54 18.24 2.82
N LEU A 113 8.67 17.80 4.07
CA LEU A 113 8.48 16.40 4.45
C LEU A 113 7.03 15.93 4.35
N VAL A 114 6.05 16.84 4.52
CA VAL A 114 4.64 16.53 4.24
C VAL A 114 4.40 16.32 2.75
N LEU A 115 5.02 17.17 1.90
CA LEU A 115 4.80 17.12 0.45
C LEU A 115 5.57 15.98 -0.24
N PHE A 116 6.82 15.71 0.19
CA PHE A 116 7.75 14.83 -0.52
C PHE A 116 8.23 13.64 0.33
N GLY A 117 7.78 13.53 1.58
CA GLY A 117 8.12 12.42 2.47
C GLY A 117 7.30 11.16 2.20
N ARG A 118 7.54 10.13 3.02
CA ARG A 118 6.77 8.88 2.91
C ARG A 118 5.28 9.14 3.17
N PRO A 119 4.38 8.54 2.39
CA PRO A 119 2.94 8.60 2.63
C PRO A 119 2.57 8.14 4.06
N GLY A 120 1.51 8.71 4.63
CA GLY A 120 1.04 8.34 5.99
C GLY A 120 1.83 8.93 7.15
N ARG A 121 2.82 9.78 6.90
CA ARG A 121 3.56 10.48 7.94
C ARG A 121 2.66 11.47 8.67
N LYS A 122 2.46 11.27 9.97
CA LYS A 122 1.72 12.22 10.81
C LYS A 122 2.62 13.40 11.17
N VAL A 123 2.13 14.63 10.93
CA VAL A 123 2.79 15.86 11.39
C VAL A 123 2.69 15.90 12.91
N LYS A 124 3.81 16.12 13.60
CA LYS A 124 3.80 16.43 15.03
C LYS A 124 3.24 17.84 15.20
N VAL A 125 1.95 17.94 15.48
CA VAL A 125 1.35 19.22 15.87
C VAL A 125 1.89 19.55 17.25
N VAL A 126 2.77 20.52 17.32
CA VAL A 126 3.18 21.12 18.59
C VAL A 126 1.96 21.90 19.09
N ARG A 127 1.18 21.30 20.01
CA ARG A 127 0.20 22.07 20.78
C ARG A 127 1.01 23.10 21.57
N ARG A 128 0.89 24.38 21.22
CA ARG A 128 1.30 25.44 22.13
C ARG A 128 0.43 25.27 23.37
N SER A 129 1.05 24.89 24.47
CA SER A 129 0.45 25.05 25.80
C SER A 129 0.27 26.54 26.02
N GLU A 130 -0.98 26.99 26.03
CA GLU A 130 -1.35 28.29 26.58
C GLU A 130 -1.18 28.27 28.10
#